data_f7ee25a0d30d63f0824a0f32cb53dedd
#
_entry.id   f7ee25a0d30d63f0824a0f32cb53dedd
#
_cell.length_a   1.000
_cell.length_b   1.000
_cell.length_c   1.000
_cell.angle_alpha   90.00
_cell.angle_beta   90.00
_cell.angle_gamma   90.00
#
_symmetry.space_group_name_H-M   'P 1'
#
loop_
_entity.id
_entity.type
_entity.pdbx_description
1 polymer ?
#
loop_
_entity_poly.entity_id
_entity_poly.type
_entity_poly.pdbx_seq_one_letter_code
_entity_poly.pdbx_strand_id
1 'polypeptide(L)'
;VYKRCVAEGMAAMGDLSPVVLGPLHPCIFDVLGHLTRISGLDEVSFHMSGTEAIMCAVRLARFNMRKPLIVQFQGAYHGWWDGVQTGVGNERQVADSLTLLDMSPRSLACIRARRSEIAAVLVSPLQGLNPGSPPPNDVTLMDSKVRTTADQATADKYRVWLQQLQALCTECKIALIFDEVYTGFRMA
;
A
#
# COMPACT_ATOMS: atom_id res chain seq x y z
N VAL A 1 -23.04 -5.28 -7.97
CA VAL A 1 -21.81 -5.50 -8.78
C VAL A 1 -21.09 -6.74 -8.28
N TYR A 2 -20.77 -6.81 -6.99
CA TYR A 2 -19.99 -7.92 -6.41
C TYR A 2 -20.61 -9.31 -6.64
N LYS A 3 -21.93 -9.47 -6.40
CA LYS A 3 -22.62 -10.75 -6.58
C LYS A 3 -22.58 -11.24 -8.04
N ARG A 4 -22.67 -10.31 -8.98
CA ARG A 4 -22.59 -10.63 -10.42
C ARG A 4 -21.19 -11.09 -10.79
N CYS A 5 -20.15 -10.40 -10.35
CA CYS A 5 -18.75 -10.79 -10.59
C CYS A 5 -18.44 -12.18 -10.03
N VAL A 6 -18.93 -12.49 -8.84
CA VAL A 6 -18.75 -13.82 -8.22
C VAL A 6 -19.46 -14.89 -9.04
N ALA A 7 -20.72 -14.66 -9.45
CA ALA A 7 -21.48 -15.63 -10.24
C ALA A 7 -20.84 -15.89 -11.61
N GLU A 8 -20.40 -14.84 -12.30
CA GLU A 8 -19.70 -14.95 -13.58
C GLU A 8 -18.35 -15.68 -13.42
N GLY A 9 -17.60 -15.37 -12.35
CA GLY A 9 -16.33 -16.05 -12.04
C GLY A 9 -16.54 -17.54 -11.74
N MET A 10 -17.57 -17.89 -10.96
CA MET A 10 -17.89 -19.29 -10.67
C MET A 10 -18.34 -20.06 -11.92
N ALA A 11 -19.10 -19.44 -12.81
CA ALA A 11 -19.49 -20.04 -14.07
C ALA A 11 -18.27 -20.31 -14.97
N ALA A 12 -17.37 -19.34 -15.10
CA ALA A 12 -16.13 -19.51 -15.86
C ALA A 12 -15.21 -20.60 -15.27
N MET A 13 -15.19 -20.76 -13.95
CA MET A 13 -14.43 -21.84 -13.30
C MET A 13 -15.04 -23.22 -13.54
N GLY A 14 -16.36 -23.33 -13.67
CA GLY A 14 -17.04 -24.59 -13.96
C GLY A 14 -16.59 -25.24 -15.26
N ASP A 15 -16.29 -24.44 -16.26
CA ASP A 15 -15.84 -24.91 -17.58
C ASP A 15 -14.35 -25.22 -17.66
N LEU A 16 -13.54 -24.67 -16.74
CA LEU A 16 -12.06 -24.68 -16.84
C LEU A 16 -11.37 -25.54 -15.78
N SER A 17 -12.09 -26.28 -14.95
CA SER A 17 -11.57 -27.00 -13.79
C SER A 17 -11.26 -26.13 -12.56
N PRO A 18 -11.78 -26.51 -11.38
CA PRO A 18 -11.74 -25.64 -10.19
C PRO A 18 -10.43 -25.65 -9.43
N VAL A 19 -9.46 -26.47 -9.81
CA VAL A 19 -8.27 -26.67 -9.00
C VAL A 19 -7.12 -25.86 -9.54
N VAL A 20 -6.80 -24.79 -8.87
CA VAL A 20 -5.63 -23.99 -9.19
C VAL A 20 -4.66 -24.03 -8.03
N LEU A 21 -3.95 -25.13 -7.88
CA LEU A 21 -2.69 -25.18 -7.18
C LEU A 21 -1.54 -24.99 -8.17
N GLY A 22 -1.58 -23.87 -8.88
CA GLY A 22 -0.54 -23.56 -9.83
C GLY A 22 -0.73 -22.14 -10.37
N PRO A 23 0.31 -21.54 -10.90
CA PRO A 23 0.34 -20.11 -11.14
C PRO A 23 -0.54 -19.62 -12.32
N LEU A 24 -1.19 -20.49 -13.08
CA LEU A 24 -1.72 -20.07 -14.37
C LEU A 24 -3.13 -20.61 -14.66
N HIS A 25 -4.13 -19.97 -14.09
CA HIS A 25 -5.49 -20.07 -14.63
C HIS A 25 -5.58 -19.21 -15.90
N PRO A 26 -6.24 -19.64 -16.99
CA PRO A 26 -6.33 -18.88 -18.25
C PRO A 26 -6.83 -17.43 -18.09
N CYS A 27 -7.75 -17.16 -17.16
CA CYS A 27 -8.25 -15.81 -16.88
C CYS A 27 -7.17 -14.84 -16.37
N ILE A 28 -6.02 -15.34 -15.93
CA ILE A 28 -4.90 -14.49 -15.45
C ILE A 28 -4.40 -13.57 -16.54
N PHE A 29 -4.34 -14.03 -17.79
CA PHE A 29 -3.84 -13.20 -18.89
C PHE A 29 -4.72 -11.97 -19.13
N ASP A 30 -6.04 -12.13 -19.07
CA ASP A 30 -6.98 -11.01 -19.21
C ASP A 30 -6.87 -10.05 -18.02
N VAL A 31 -6.77 -10.60 -16.80
CA VAL A 31 -6.61 -9.81 -15.58
C VAL A 31 -5.29 -9.04 -15.59
N LEU A 32 -4.18 -9.66 -16.03
CA LEU A 32 -2.89 -8.98 -16.18
C LEU A 32 -3.00 -7.78 -17.13
N GLY A 33 -3.61 -7.95 -18.30
CA GLY A 33 -3.81 -6.87 -19.27
C GLY A 33 -4.66 -5.72 -18.71
N HIS A 34 -5.63 -6.01 -17.84
CA HIS A 34 -6.40 -4.97 -17.16
C HIS A 34 -5.59 -4.26 -16.07
N LEU A 35 -4.89 -5.02 -15.23
CA LEU A 35 -4.15 -4.47 -14.11
C LEU A 35 -2.96 -3.60 -14.56
N THR A 36 -2.19 -4.02 -15.54
CA THR A 36 -1.09 -3.22 -16.10
C THR A 36 -1.61 -1.91 -16.71
N ARG A 37 -2.75 -1.95 -17.41
CA ARG A 37 -3.37 -0.74 -17.96
C ARG A 37 -3.86 0.23 -16.88
N ILE A 38 -4.46 -0.27 -15.79
CA ILE A 38 -5.00 0.56 -14.71
C ILE A 38 -3.88 1.12 -13.85
N SER A 39 -2.89 0.29 -13.50
CA SER A 39 -1.79 0.70 -12.63
C SER A 39 -0.73 1.55 -13.35
N GLY A 40 -0.62 1.42 -14.67
CA GLY A 40 0.48 2.00 -15.44
C GLY A 40 1.84 1.34 -15.14
N LEU A 41 1.85 0.15 -14.51
CA LEU A 41 3.05 -0.62 -14.20
C LEU A 41 3.22 -1.76 -15.21
N ASP A 42 4.45 -2.15 -15.46
CA ASP A 42 4.79 -3.13 -16.51
C ASP A 42 4.51 -4.58 -16.08
N GLU A 43 4.56 -4.87 -14.78
CA GLU A 43 4.47 -6.22 -14.25
C GLU A 43 3.48 -6.31 -13.09
N VAL A 44 2.84 -7.48 -12.97
CA VAL A 44 1.90 -7.80 -11.91
C VAL A 44 2.20 -9.20 -11.38
N SER A 45 2.19 -9.36 -10.06
CA SER A 45 2.22 -10.66 -9.40
C SER A 45 1.00 -10.84 -8.49
N PHE A 46 0.55 -12.08 -8.35
CA PHE A 46 -0.61 -12.42 -7.53
C PHE A 46 -0.17 -13.07 -6.23
N HIS A 47 -0.83 -12.69 -5.14
CA HIS A 47 -0.58 -13.19 -3.79
C HIS A 47 -1.90 -13.52 -3.10
N MET A 48 -1.87 -14.42 -2.13
CA MET A 48 -3.07 -14.87 -1.43
C MET A 48 -3.62 -13.85 -0.43
N SER A 49 -2.79 -12.88 -0.05
CA SER A 49 -3.18 -11.82 0.90
C SER A 49 -2.39 -10.54 0.70
N GLY A 50 -2.91 -9.41 1.23
CA GLY A 50 -2.17 -8.15 1.27
C GLY A 50 -0.86 -8.26 2.04
N THR A 51 -0.81 -9.05 3.13
CA THR A 51 0.43 -9.31 3.87
C THR A 51 1.50 -9.94 2.97
N GLU A 52 1.15 -10.96 2.19
CA GLU A 52 2.10 -11.60 1.27
C GLU A 52 2.54 -10.65 0.15
N ALA A 53 1.62 -9.86 -0.40
CA ALA A 53 1.95 -8.87 -1.42
C ALA A 53 2.96 -7.83 -0.89
N ILE A 54 2.75 -7.31 0.33
CA ILE A 54 3.68 -6.39 0.98
C ILE A 54 5.03 -7.06 1.27
N MET A 55 5.03 -8.29 1.77
CA MET A 55 6.28 -9.04 1.98
C MET A 55 7.08 -9.19 0.68
N CYS A 56 6.40 -9.51 -0.42
CA CYS A 56 7.03 -9.62 -1.73
C CYS A 56 7.59 -8.27 -2.18
N ALA A 57 6.80 -7.19 -2.13
CA ALA A 57 7.22 -5.86 -2.52
C ALA A 57 8.44 -5.37 -1.72
N VAL A 58 8.43 -5.57 -0.40
CA VAL A 58 9.57 -5.23 0.48
C VAL A 58 10.82 -6.04 0.11
N ARG A 59 10.67 -7.34 -0.13
CA ARG A 59 11.81 -8.19 -0.54
C ARG A 59 12.39 -7.76 -1.87
N LEU A 60 11.54 -7.45 -2.86
CA LEU A 60 11.96 -6.93 -4.16
C LEU A 60 12.68 -5.58 -4.02
N ALA A 61 12.16 -4.67 -3.21
CA ALA A 61 12.80 -3.39 -2.97
C ALA A 61 14.18 -3.56 -2.33
N ARG A 62 14.31 -4.37 -1.27
CA ARG A 62 15.60 -4.66 -0.63
C ARG A 62 16.60 -5.30 -1.59
N PHE A 63 16.13 -6.24 -2.40
CA PHE A 63 16.98 -6.92 -3.38
C PHE A 63 17.51 -5.96 -4.44
N ASN A 64 16.64 -5.15 -5.03
CA ASN A 64 17.01 -4.24 -6.11
C ASN A 64 17.84 -3.04 -5.60
N MET A 65 17.46 -2.48 -4.45
CA MET A 65 18.15 -1.32 -3.90
C MET A 65 19.42 -1.67 -3.13
N ARG A 66 19.63 -2.95 -2.79
CA ARG A 66 20.75 -3.41 -1.97
C ARG A 66 20.86 -2.69 -0.61
N LYS A 67 19.73 -2.38 -0.03
CA LYS A 67 19.59 -1.65 1.24
C LYS A 67 18.57 -2.36 2.14
N PRO A 68 18.78 -2.37 3.47
CA PRO A 68 17.91 -3.14 4.37
C PRO A 68 16.66 -2.37 4.85
N LEU A 69 16.75 -1.05 5.03
CA LEU A 69 15.80 -0.27 5.79
C LEU A 69 14.51 0.03 5.01
N ILE A 70 13.39 -0.21 5.65
CA ILE A 70 12.05 0.19 5.17
C ILE A 70 11.52 1.30 6.06
N VAL A 71 10.99 2.34 5.46
CA VAL A 71 10.27 3.41 6.17
C VAL A 71 8.77 3.17 6.04
N GLN A 72 8.06 3.32 7.13
CA GLN A 72 6.59 3.32 7.19
C GLN A 72 6.11 4.45 8.11
N PHE A 73 4.80 4.70 8.13
CA PHE A 73 4.24 5.80 8.90
C PHE A 73 3.41 5.32 10.07
N GLN A 74 3.40 6.12 11.14
CA GLN A 74 2.69 5.79 12.38
C GLN A 74 1.18 5.63 12.09
N GLY A 75 0.59 4.58 12.68
CA GLY A 75 -0.82 4.25 12.49
C GLY A 75 -1.13 3.50 11.20
N ALA A 76 -0.15 3.28 10.31
CA ALA A 76 -0.35 2.43 9.14
C ALA A 76 -0.48 0.96 9.53
N TYR A 77 -1.31 0.25 8.77
CA TYR A 77 -1.37 -1.20 8.81
C TYR A 77 -1.00 -1.75 7.43
N HIS A 78 0.07 -2.52 7.36
CA HIS A 78 0.59 -3.11 6.13
C HIS A 78 0.69 -4.64 6.22
N GLY A 79 -0.21 -5.25 6.93
CA GLY A 79 -0.17 -6.66 7.27
C GLY A 79 0.49 -6.91 8.64
N TRP A 80 0.38 -8.14 9.12
CA TRP A 80 0.81 -8.53 10.47
C TRP A 80 2.21 -9.18 10.51
N TRP A 81 2.99 -9.00 9.45
CA TRP A 81 4.37 -9.46 9.40
C TRP A 81 5.29 -8.53 10.21
N ASP A 82 6.20 -9.11 11.00
CA ASP A 82 7.13 -8.38 11.88
C ASP A 82 7.89 -7.24 11.19
N GLY A 83 8.22 -7.40 9.92
CA GLY A 83 8.98 -6.40 9.14
C GLY A 83 8.23 -5.09 8.87
N VAL A 84 6.91 -5.06 9.06
CA VAL A 84 6.05 -3.88 8.82
C VAL A 84 5.12 -3.58 9.97
N GLN A 85 4.94 -4.50 10.91
CA GLN A 85 4.14 -4.29 12.11
C GLN A 85 5.05 -4.06 13.31
N THR A 86 5.44 -2.83 13.49
CA THR A 86 6.20 -2.39 14.67
C THR A 86 5.24 -1.83 15.72
N GLY A 87 5.39 -2.22 16.96
CA GLY A 87 4.61 -1.65 18.07
C GLY A 87 3.79 -2.69 18.84
N VAL A 88 2.53 -2.36 19.16
CA VAL A 88 1.69 -3.17 20.06
C VAL A 88 1.54 -4.61 19.54
N GLY A 89 1.87 -5.57 20.40
CA GLY A 89 1.82 -7.00 20.08
C GLY A 89 3.08 -7.57 19.43
N ASN A 90 4.06 -6.74 19.09
CA ASN A 90 5.36 -7.20 18.62
C ASN A 90 6.45 -6.76 19.58
N GLU A 91 6.93 -7.69 20.41
CA GLU A 91 8.01 -7.45 21.38
C GLU A 91 9.40 -7.38 20.72
N ARG A 92 9.50 -7.83 19.47
CA ARG A 92 10.78 -7.82 18.76
C ARG A 92 11.09 -6.44 18.22
N GLN A 93 12.25 -5.93 18.53
CA GLN A 93 12.78 -4.75 17.83
C GLN A 93 13.21 -5.17 16.42
N VAL A 94 12.59 -4.57 15.42
CA VAL A 94 12.92 -4.80 14.02
C VAL A 94 13.89 -3.70 13.58
N ALA A 95 15.18 -4.05 13.49
CA ALA A 95 16.23 -3.11 13.14
C ALA A 95 16.08 -2.51 11.72
N ASP A 96 15.41 -3.24 10.84
CA ASP A 96 15.27 -2.90 9.43
C ASP A 96 13.97 -2.17 9.09
N SER A 97 13.27 -1.66 10.10
CA SER A 97 12.04 -0.90 9.93
C SER A 97 12.09 0.38 10.74
N LEU A 98 11.74 1.49 10.10
CA LEU A 98 11.70 2.81 10.71
C LEU A 98 10.29 3.39 10.57
N THR A 99 9.64 3.65 11.70
CA THR A 99 8.32 4.28 11.73
C THR A 99 8.47 5.79 11.94
N LEU A 100 7.92 6.58 11.04
CA LEU A 100 7.94 8.03 11.07
C LEU A 100 6.52 8.60 11.19
N LEU A 101 6.41 9.88 11.47
CA LEU A 101 5.14 10.60 11.43
C LEU A 101 4.82 10.99 9.97
N ASP A 102 3.61 10.70 9.51
CA ASP A 102 3.13 11.20 8.24
C ASP A 102 2.93 12.73 8.27
N MET A 103 2.87 13.34 7.11
CA MET A 103 2.71 14.81 6.93
C MET A 103 3.74 15.68 7.68
N SER A 104 4.80 15.08 8.21
CA SER A 104 5.83 15.82 8.94
C SER A 104 7.02 16.19 8.03
N PRO A 105 7.41 17.46 7.97
CA PRO A 105 8.64 17.88 7.28
C PRO A 105 9.90 17.20 7.85
N ARG A 106 9.89 16.89 9.14
CA ARG A 106 11.00 16.19 9.80
C ARG A 106 11.16 14.77 9.28
N SER A 107 10.04 14.13 8.90
CA SER A 107 10.07 12.79 8.30
C SER A 107 10.71 12.81 6.92
N LEU A 108 10.40 13.80 6.10
CA LEU A 108 11.07 13.98 4.80
C LEU A 108 12.56 14.26 4.96
N ALA A 109 12.94 15.10 5.93
CA ALA A 109 14.34 15.36 6.25
C ALA A 109 15.08 14.09 6.74
N CYS A 110 14.44 13.28 7.58
CA CYS A 110 14.97 12.00 8.05
C CYS A 110 15.20 11.02 6.88
N ILE A 111 14.21 10.88 5.97
CA ILE A 111 14.33 10.03 4.78
C ILE A 111 15.50 10.50 3.93
N ARG A 112 15.64 11.81 3.70
CA ARG A 112 16.76 12.38 2.94
C ARG A 112 18.11 12.09 3.60
N ALA A 113 18.20 12.27 4.90
CA ALA A 113 19.45 12.04 5.64
C ALA A 113 19.90 10.57 5.61
N ARG A 114 18.94 9.64 5.69
CA ARG A 114 19.21 8.20 5.70
C ARG A 114 19.05 7.51 4.34
N ARG A 115 19.02 8.24 3.25
CA ARG A 115 18.77 7.72 1.89
C ARG A 115 19.70 6.57 1.48
N SER A 116 20.91 6.50 2.03
CA SER A 116 21.86 5.43 1.73
C SER A 116 21.47 4.08 2.32
N GLU A 117 20.61 4.06 3.34
CA GLU A 117 20.18 2.85 4.06
C GLU A 117 18.78 2.40 3.63
N ILE A 118 17.94 3.33 3.14
CA ILE A 118 16.51 3.08 2.86
C ILE A 118 16.35 2.41 1.50
N ALA A 119 15.74 1.22 1.51
CA ALA A 119 15.34 0.49 0.31
C ALA A 119 14.00 1.01 -0.23
N ALA A 120 13.02 1.19 0.65
CA ALA A 120 11.70 1.64 0.26
C ALA A 120 11.02 2.46 1.36
N VAL A 121 10.07 3.29 0.90
CA VAL A 121 9.05 3.91 1.75
C VAL A 121 7.72 3.26 1.43
N LEU A 122 7.02 2.78 2.45
CA LEU A 122 5.72 2.15 2.38
C LEU A 122 4.66 3.11 2.89
N VAL A 123 3.64 3.37 2.10
CA VAL A 123 2.59 4.34 2.41
C VAL A 123 1.22 3.83 1.99
N SER A 124 0.21 4.09 2.82
CA SER A 124 -1.19 3.90 2.47
C SER A 124 -1.82 5.26 2.07
N PRO A 125 -2.45 5.36 0.90
CA PRO A 125 -3.05 6.61 0.46
C PRO A 125 -4.17 7.13 1.37
N LEU A 126 -4.82 6.27 2.15
CA LEU A 126 -5.88 6.68 3.09
C LEU A 126 -5.37 7.17 4.45
N GLN A 127 -4.16 6.80 4.82
CA GLN A 127 -3.69 7.01 6.19
C GLN A 127 -3.67 8.47 6.60
N GLY A 128 -3.35 9.36 5.68
CA GLY A 128 -3.24 10.78 5.96
C GLY A 128 -4.52 11.58 5.78
N LEU A 129 -5.66 10.95 5.49
CA LEU A 129 -6.91 11.69 5.34
C LEU A 129 -7.33 12.40 6.64
N ASN A 130 -6.90 11.88 7.79
CA ASN A 130 -7.18 12.48 9.10
C ASN A 130 -5.98 12.34 10.05
N PRO A 131 -4.88 13.05 9.82
CA PRO A 131 -3.76 13.04 10.76
C PRO A 131 -4.23 13.61 12.11
N GLY A 132 -4.07 12.83 13.16
CA GLY A 132 -4.52 13.19 14.51
C GLY A 132 -5.96 12.78 14.84
N SER A 133 -6.69 12.20 13.90
CA SER A 133 -7.99 11.57 14.15
C SER A 133 -7.86 10.06 14.22
N PRO A 134 -8.71 9.35 14.97
CA PRO A 134 -8.75 7.89 14.88
C PRO A 134 -9.07 7.48 13.42
N PRO A 135 -8.55 6.35 12.95
CA PRO A 135 -8.90 5.86 11.61
C PRO A 135 -10.42 5.77 11.48
N PRO A 136 -10.98 6.13 10.31
CA PRO A 136 -12.41 6.05 10.10
C PRO A 136 -12.87 4.62 10.35
N ASN A 137 -13.87 4.45 11.22
CA ASN A 137 -14.52 3.15 11.39
C ASN A 137 -15.45 2.89 10.20
N ASP A 138 -15.89 1.65 10.03
CA ASP A 138 -16.75 1.26 8.91
C ASP A 138 -18.04 2.10 8.82
N VAL A 139 -18.53 2.63 9.94
CA VAL A 139 -19.70 3.49 10.00
C VAL A 139 -19.43 4.89 9.44
N THR A 140 -18.26 5.46 9.72
CA THR A 140 -17.85 6.77 9.18
C THR A 140 -17.52 6.73 7.69
N LEU A 141 -17.07 5.59 7.18
CA LEU A 141 -16.87 5.39 5.74
C LEU A 141 -18.18 5.32 4.97
N MET A 142 -19.26 4.94 5.62
CA MET A 142 -20.60 4.83 5.01
C MET A 142 -21.42 6.12 5.08
N ASP A 143 -21.03 7.08 5.91
CA ASP A 143 -21.76 8.34 6.06
C ASP A 143 -21.20 9.42 5.15
N SER A 144 -21.80 9.56 3.96
CA SER A 144 -21.42 10.55 2.95
C SER A 144 -21.68 12.03 3.35
N LYS A 145 -22.31 12.26 4.51
CA LYS A 145 -22.68 13.61 4.97
C LYS A 145 -21.61 14.32 5.82
N VAL A 146 -20.54 13.67 6.20
CA VAL A 146 -19.51 14.22 7.10
C VAL A 146 -18.28 14.75 6.37
N ARG A 147 -18.37 15.10 5.10
CA ARG A 147 -17.29 15.85 4.43
C ARG A 147 -17.41 17.33 4.76
N THR A 148 -16.71 17.77 5.79
CA THR A 148 -16.58 19.18 6.15
C THR A 148 -15.49 19.86 5.31
N THR A 149 -15.53 21.19 5.19
CA THR A 149 -14.46 21.98 4.54
C THR A 149 -13.09 21.77 5.18
N ALA A 150 -13.03 21.40 6.47
CA ALA A 150 -11.80 21.04 7.17
C ALA A 150 -11.19 19.76 6.62
N ASP A 151 -12.01 18.79 6.23
CA ASP A 151 -11.53 17.51 5.65
C ASP A 151 -10.88 17.72 4.28
N GLN A 152 -11.44 18.62 3.47
CA GLN A 152 -10.86 18.95 2.16
C GLN A 152 -9.49 19.62 2.29
N ALA A 153 -9.36 20.59 3.20
CA ALA A 153 -8.06 21.26 3.44
C ALA A 153 -6.99 20.29 3.96
N THR A 154 -7.39 19.30 4.75
CA THR A 154 -6.50 18.25 5.23
C THR A 154 -6.10 17.29 4.10
N ALA A 155 -7.05 16.89 3.26
CA ALA A 155 -6.78 16.07 2.08
C ALA A 155 -5.83 16.77 1.10
N ASP A 156 -6.00 18.08 0.88
CA ASP A 156 -5.10 18.86 0.04
C ASP A 156 -3.68 18.96 0.61
N LYS A 157 -3.54 19.14 1.92
CA LYS A 157 -2.23 19.11 2.60
C LYS A 157 -1.57 17.76 2.46
N TYR A 158 -2.33 16.69 2.63
CA TYR A 158 -1.82 15.33 2.49
C TYR A 158 -1.36 15.06 1.05
N ARG A 159 -2.15 15.46 0.06
CA ARG A 159 -1.78 15.34 -1.35
C ARG A 159 -0.45 16.04 -1.65
N VAL A 160 -0.29 17.29 -1.17
CA VAL A 160 0.97 18.03 -1.35
C VAL A 160 2.14 17.31 -0.69
N TRP A 161 1.95 16.82 0.54
CA TRP A 161 2.99 16.07 1.23
C TRP A 161 3.36 14.78 0.50
N LEU A 162 2.37 14.05 -0.02
CA LEU A 162 2.59 12.81 -0.77
C LEU A 162 3.36 13.07 -2.07
N GLN A 163 3.08 14.18 -2.76
CA GLN A 163 3.86 14.61 -3.92
C GLN A 163 5.31 14.96 -3.56
N GLN A 164 5.52 15.60 -2.41
CA GLN A 164 6.87 15.87 -1.89
C GLN A 164 7.60 14.56 -1.55
N LEU A 165 6.91 13.61 -0.95
CA LEU A 165 7.47 12.30 -0.66
C LEU A 165 7.85 11.55 -1.95
N GLN A 166 6.99 11.56 -2.95
CA GLN A 166 7.26 10.96 -4.25
C GLN A 166 8.48 11.58 -4.91
N ALA A 167 8.55 12.91 -4.96
CA ALA A 167 9.70 13.64 -5.53
C ALA A 167 11.00 13.29 -4.79
N LEU A 168 10.95 13.23 -3.44
CA LEU A 168 12.08 12.85 -2.61
C LEU A 168 12.54 11.42 -2.88
N CYS A 169 11.61 10.47 -2.96
CA CYS A 169 11.93 9.08 -3.25
C CYS A 169 12.58 8.93 -4.62
N THR A 170 12.08 9.65 -5.62
CA THR A 170 12.66 9.68 -6.97
C THR A 170 14.08 10.26 -6.96
N GLU A 171 14.28 11.41 -6.33
CA GLU A 171 15.59 12.07 -6.20
C GLU A 171 16.62 11.17 -5.49
N CYS A 172 16.19 10.52 -4.41
CA CYS A 172 17.06 9.68 -3.58
C CYS A 172 17.20 8.23 -4.09
N LYS A 173 16.55 7.87 -5.18
CA LYS A 173 16.48 6.49 -5.72
C LYS A 173 16.02 5.50 -4.64
N ILE A 174 14.90 5.81 -3.99
CA ILE A 174 14.24 4.97 -2.99
C ILE A 174 12.94 4.46 -3.63
N ALA A 175 12.64 3.18 -3.49
CA ALA A 175 11.38 2.63 -3.97
C ALA A 175 10.21 3.21 -3.14
N LEU A 176 9.15 3.66 -3.82
CA LEU A 176 7.91 4.07 -3.17
C LEU A 176 6.86 2.99 -3.38
N ILE A 177 6.37 2.40 -2.31
CA ILE A 177 5.38 1.32 -2.32
C ILE A 177 4.06 1.88 -1.81
N PHE A 178 3.02 1.85 -2.65
CA PHE A 178 1.66 2.18 -2.26
C PHE A 178 0.91 0.93 -1.83
N ASP A 179 0.45 0.92 -0.59
CA ASP A 179 -0.49 -0.09 -0.10
C ASP A 179 -1.91 0.39 -0.38
N GLU A 180 -2.53 -0.20 -1.39
CA GLU A 180 -3.87 0.14 -1.85
C GLU A 180 -4.92 -0.91 -1.50
N VAL A 181 -4.69 -1.75 -0.51
CA VAL A 181 -5.66 -2.76 -0.07
C VAL A 181 -7.03 -2.13 0.25
N TYR A 182 -7.04 -0.93 0.83
CA TYR A 182 -8.27 -0.19 1.10
C TYR A 182 -8.72 0.74 -0.03
N THR A 183 -7.80 1.27 -0.81
CA THR A 183 -8.07 2.31 -1.81
C THR A 183 -8.22 1.79 -3.21
N GLY A 184 -7.53 0.71 -3.54
CA GLY A 184 -7.53 0.13 -4.87
C GLY A 184 -8.94 -0.19 -5.37
N PHE A 185 -9.29 0.28 -6.57
CA PHE A 185 -10.62 0.15 -7.21
C PHE A 185 -11.78 0.83 -6.47
N ARG A 186 -11.53 1.59 -5.42
CA ARG A 186 -12.56 2.26 -4.62
C ARG A 186 -12.51 3.77 -4.70
N MET A 187 -11.35 4.29 -5.08
CA MET A 187 -11.14 5.73 -5.30
C MET A 187 -10.79 5.91 -6.77
N ALA A 188 -11.65 6.62 -7.47
CA ALA A 188 -11.44 7.03 -8.86
C ALA A 188 -11.11 8.54 -8.89
#